data_20ddeb73710dd7909c62a9c8a5df95a5
#
_entry.id   20ddeb73710dd7909c62a9c8a5df95a5
#
_cell.length_a   1.000
_cell.length_b   1.000
_cell.length_c   1.000
_cell.angle_alpha   90.00
_cell.angle_beta   90.00
_cell.angle_gamma   90.00
#
_symmetry.space_group_name_H-M   'P 1'
#
loop_
_entity.id
_entity.type
_entity.pdbx_description
1 polymer ?
#
loop_
_entity_poly.entity_id
_entity_poly.type
_entity_poly.pdbx_seq_one_letter_code
_entity_poly.pdbx_strand_id
1 'polypeptide(L)'
;MKRPAVWLLVLLLTGPSAAAAASFSLEPQQRSDALRVGAQSITRDSFDTEWRVANQAGDSLTVITPFHRLVLAARNAAFKNERMKDSEPEKLLREQQDRLVIWVSLRGPREDFARFLVPRILAGDLEIEPTFVQNERTAMRVEGGSYLARCVYGFPVKEVAPKSRVILVVRDPEGKDVSRFTIDLASMR
;
A
#
# COMPACT_ATOMS: atom_id res chain seq x y z
N MET A 1 44.37 -52.19 -10.90
CA MET A 1 43.85 -51.01 -11.62
C MET A 1 42.71 -50.42 -10.81
N LYS A 2 42.94 -49.29 -10.10
CA LYS A 2 41.94 -48.60 -9.25
C LYS A 2 41.38 -47.41 -10.03
N ARG A 3 40.04 -47.35 -10.24
CA ARG A 3 39.37 -46.23 -10.90
C ARG A 3 39.07 -45.16 -9.82
N PRO A 4 39.37 -43.90 -10.04
CA PRO A 4 38.94 -42.83 -9.13
C PRO A 4 37.47 -42.45 -9.38
N ALA A 5 36.67 -42.41 -8.31
CA ALA A 5 35.33 -41.91 -8.32
C ALA A 5 35.35 -40.37 -8.32
N VAL A 6 34.84 -39.77 -9.40
CA VAL A 6 34.66 -38.31 -9.48
C VAL A 6 33.35 -37.96 -8.83
N TRP A 7 33.40 -37.28 -7.66
CA TRP A 7 32.27 -36.71 -6.99
C TRP A 7 31.95 -35.35 -7.65
N LEU A 8 30.86 -35.29 -8.38
CA LEU A 8 30.32 -34.05 -8.97
C LEU A 8 29.60 -33.27 -7.87
N LEU A 9 30.25 -32.24 -7.36
CA LEU A 9 29.68 -31.32 -6.38
C LEU A 9 28.74 -30.35 -7.12
N VAL A 10 27.42 -30.58 -7.06
CA VAL A 10 26.41 -29.68 -7.59
C VAL A 10 26.20 -28.55 -6.56
N LEU A 11 26.83 -27.40 -6.79
CA LEU A 11 26.58 -26.17 -6.05
C LEU A 11 25.22 -25.62 -6.47
N LEU A 12 24.19 -25.82 -5.64
CA LEU A 12 22.90 -25.12 -5.71
C LEU A 12 23.15 -23.66 -5.32
N LEU A 13 23.28 -22.78 -6.32
CA LEU A 13 23.24 -21.33 -6.16
C LEU A 13 21.80 -20.91 -5.83
N THR A 14 21.42 -20.95 -4.55
CA THR A 14 20.25 -20.21 -4.07
C THR A 14 20.60 -18.73 -4.06
N GLY A 15 20.30 -18.05 -5.16
CA GLY A 15 20.40 -16.59 -5.23
C GLY A 15 19.50 -15.97 -4.16
N PRO A 16 19.94 -14.91 -3.45
CA PRO A 16 19.07 -14.20 -2.52
C PRO A 16 17.87 -13.66 -3.31
N SER A 17 16.68 -14.10 -2.93
CA SER A 17 15.43 -13.48 -3.38
C SER A 17 15.49 -12.03 -2.89
N ALA A 18 15.70 -11.07 -3.80
CA ALA A 18 15.67 -9.66 -3.46
C ALA A 18 14.29 -9.39 -2.88
N ALA A 19 14.22 -9.20 -1.56
CA ALA A 19 12.98 -8.82 -0.87
C ALA A 19 12.47 -7.55 -1.56
N ALA A 20 11.29 -7.65 -2.15
CA ALA A 20 10.64 -6.52 -2.78
C ALA A 20 10.27 -5.54 -1.67
N ALA A 21 10.94 -4.39 -1.61
CA ALA A 21 10.65 -3.32 -0.68
C ALA A 21 9.91 -2.20 -1.39
N ALA A 22 9.06 -1.47 -0.68
CA ALA A 22 8.42 -0.29 -1.22
C ALA A 22 9.47 0.65 -1.83
N SER A 23 9.29 1.01 -3.08
CA SER A 23 10.11 2.00 -3.77
C SER A 23 9.24 3.19 -4.11
N PHE A 24 9.69 4.38 -3.76
CA PHE A 24 8.99 5.62 -4.11
C PHE A 24 9.39 6.14 -5.50
N SER A 25 10.37 5.49 -6.16
CA SER A 25 10.70 5.63 -7.57
C SER A 25 10.79 4.24 -8.20
N LEU A 26 10.24 4.07 -9.41
CA LEU A 26 10.26 2.79 -10.11
C LEU A 26 11.23 2.81 -11.27
N GLU A 27 12.10 1.81 -11.33
CA GLU A 27 12.91 1.51 -12.48
C GLU A 27 12.03 1.03 -13.66
N PRO A 28 12.47 1.15 -14.93
CA PRO A 28 11.70 0.74 -16.09
C PRO A 28 11.19 -0.71 -16.02
N GLN A 29 11.99 -1.63 -15.50
CA GLN A 29 11.62 -3.02 -15.31
C GLN A 29 10.46 -3.16 -14.32
N GLN A 30 10.53 -2.46 -13.18
CA GLN A 30 9.47 -2.48 -12.16
C GLN A 30 8.16 -1.91 -12.68
N ARG A 31 8.21 -0.87 -13.55
CA ARG A 31 7.01 -0.32 -14.21
C ARG A 31 6.36 -1.36 -15.11
N SER A 32 7.16 -2.04 -15.95
CA SER A 32 6.66 -3.10 -16.83
C SER A 32 6.04 -4.25 -16.04
N ASP A 33 6.67 -4.65 -14.93
CA ASP A 33 6.15 -5.69 -14.05
C ASP A 33 4.84 -5.27 -13.38
N ALA A 34 4.73 -4.02 -12.90
CA ALA A 34 3.48 -3.51 -12.31
C ALA A 34 2.32 -3.55 -13.31
N LEU A 35 2.54 -3.10 -14.55
CA LEU A 35 1.54 -3.14 -15.60
C LEU A 35 1.11 -4.58 -15.93
N ARG A 36 2.06 -5.49 -16.02
CA ARG A 36 1.79 -6.92 -16.26
C ARG A 36 1.01 -7.55 -15.11
N VAL A 37 1.41 -7.31 -13.86
CA VAL A 37 0.71 -7.80 -12.65
C VAL A 37 -0.73 -7.28 -12.63
N GLY A 38 -0.94 -6.00 -12.91
CA GLY A 38 -2.27 -5.39 -12.96
C GLY A 38 -3.16 -6.05 -14.02
N ALA A 39 -2.68 -6.15 -15.25
CA ALA A 39 -3.43 -6.76 -16.35
C ALA A 39 -3.80 -8.23 -16.07
N GLN A 40 -2.92 -8.99 -15.41
CA GLN A 40 -3.15 -10.41 -15.06
C GLN A 40 -4.00 -10.61 -13.80
N SER A 41 -4.28 -9.55 -13.05
CA SER A 41 -4.96 -9.66 -11.75
C SER A 41 -6.49 -9.54 -11.82
N ILE A 42 -7.09 -9.40 -13.01
CA ILE A 42 -8.54 -9.15 -13.18
C ILE A 42 -9.39 -10.20 -12.46
N THR A 43 -9.00 -11.47 -12.53
CA THR A 43 -9.73 -12.60 -11.94
C THR A 43 -9.25 -12.97 -10.52
N ARG A 44 -8.36 -12.17 -9.92
CA ARG A 44 -7.81 -12.44 -8.59
C ARG A 44 -8.43 -11.51 -7.56
N ASP A 45 -9.24 -12.06 -6.66
CA ASP A 45 -9.87 -11.29 -5.57
C ASP A 45 -8.87 -10.79 -4.53
N SER A 46 -7.75 -11.50 -4.39
CA SER A 46 -6.70 -11.18 -3.41
C SER A 46 -5.49 -10.44 -3.99
N PHE A 47 -5.66 -9.73 -5.11
CA PHE A 47 -4.54 -9.10 -5.83
C PHE A 47 -3.82 -7.98 -5.04
N ASP A 48 -4.50 -7.38 -4.06
CA ASP A 48 -4.04 -6.24 -3.27
C ASP A 48 -3.55 -6.60 -1.86
N THR A 49 -3.48 -7.90 -1.53
CA THR A 49 -3.15 -8.38 -0.18
C THR A 49 -1.80 -7.91 0.33
N GLU A 50 -0.78 -7.76 -0.53
CA GLU A 50 0.54 -7.31 -0.11
C GLU A 50 0.58 -5.83 0.35
N TRP A 51 -0.41 -5.03 -0.06
CA TRP A 51 -0.52 -3.60 0.32
C TRP A 51 -1.58 -3.34 1.38
N ARG A 52 -2.30 -4.37 1.80
CA ARG A 52 -3.39 -4.26 2.77
C ARG A 52 -2.93 -4.63 4.17
N VAL A 53 -3.31 -3.81 5.13
CA VAL A 53 -3.12 -4.06 6.56
C VAL A 53 -4.48 -3.98 7.24
N ALA A 54 -4.78 -4.93 8.11
CA ALA A 54 -5.97 -4.91 8.97
C ALA A 54 -5.55 -4.89 10.44
N ASN A 55 -6.36 -4.29 11.30
CA ASN A 55 -6.18 -4.32 12.74
C ASN A 55 -7.23 -5.22 13.42
N GLN A 56 -7.08 -5.42 14.71
CA GLN A 56 -7.99 -6.28 15.49
C GLN A 56 -9.40 -5.69 15.66
N ALA A 57 -9.56 -4.37 15.46
CA ALA A 57 -10.85 -3.69 15.52
C ALA A 57 -11.71 -3.88 14.25
N GLY A 58 -11.14 -4.53 13.22
CA GLY A 58 -11.80 -4.74 11.93
C GLY A 58 -11.67 -3.55 10.98
N ASP A 59 -10.82 -2.57 11.32
CA ASP A 59 -10.43 -1.52 10.39
C ASP A 59 -9.36 -2.03 9.45
N SER A 60 -9.23 -1.41 8.28
CA SER A 60 -8.23 -1.78 7.30
C SER A 60 -7.66 -0.56 6.58
N LEU A 61 -6.45 -0.70 6.07
CA LEU A 61 -5.86 0.26 5.18
C LEU A 61 -5.23 -0.42 3.96
N THR A 62 -5.03 0.37 2.91
CA THR A 62 -4.27 -0.02 1.72
C THR A 62 -3.23 1.05 1.43
N VAL A 63 -1.97 0.64 1.36
CA VAL A 63 -0.86 1.54 1.00
C VAL A 63 -0.77 1.62 -0.52
N ILE A 64 -0.85 2.82 -1.06
CA ILE A 64 -0.74 3.07 -2.50
C ILE A 64 0.70 3.46 -2.82
N THR A 65 1.56 2.46 -2.98
CA THR A 65 2.92 2.66 -3.49
C THR A 65 2.88 3.03 -4.98
N PRO A 66 3.95 3.59 -5.57
CA PRO A 66 4.04 3.80 -7.02
C PRO A 66 3.79 2.52 -7.83
N PHE A 67 4.29 1.38 -7.36
CA PHE A 67 4.05 0.07 -7.98
C PHE A 67 2.57 -0.29 -7.93
N HIS A 68 1.95 -0.23 -6.74
CA HIS A 68 0.52 -0.51 -6.58
C HIS A 68 -0.35 0.43 -7.40
N ARG A 69 0.01 1.70 -7.51
CA ARG A 69 -0.71 2.68 -8.36
C ARG A 69 -0.79 2.22 -9.81
N LEU A 70 0.33 1.74 -10.38
CA LEU A 70 0.35 1.20 -11.73
C LEU A 70 -0.41 -0.12 -11.86
N VAL A 71 -0.33 -1.00 -10.86
CA VAL A 71 -1.13 -2.24 -10.81
C VAL A 71 -2.62 -1.93 -10.87
N LEU A 72 -3.11 -0.98 -10.06
CA LEU A 72 -4.52 -0.58 -10.06
C LEU A 72 -4.96 0.01 -11.41
N ALA A 73 -4.13 0.86 -12.01
CA ALA A 73 -4.44 1.47 -13.30
C ALA A 73 -4.49 0.43 -14.43
N ALA A 74 -3.50 -0.46 -14.49
CA ALA A 74 -3.46 -1.53 -15.49
C ALA A 74 -4.62 -2.52 -15.32
N ARG A 75 -4.97 -2.88 -14.07
CA ARG A 75 -6.14 -3.71 -13.77
C ARG A 75 -7.43 -3.06 -14.25
N ASN A 76 -7.61 -1.76 -13.97
CA ASN A 76 -8.81 -1.03 -14.39
C ASN A 76 -8.94 -0.95 -15.91
N ALA A 77 -7.84 -0.66 -16.62
CA ALA A 77 -7.81 -0.65 -18.08
C ALA A 77 -8.17 -2.03 -18.66
N ALA A 78 -7.54 -3.09 -18.14
CA ALA A 78 -7.81 -4.45 -18.58
C ALA A 78 -9.25 -4.90 -18.26
N PHE A 79 -9.82 -4.51 -17.12
CA PHE A 79 -11.21 -4.77 -16.76
C PHE A 79 -12.19 -4.12 -17.74
N LYS A 80 -11.87 -2.93 -18.24
CA LYS A 80 -12.65 -2.22 -19.26
C LYS A 80 -12.37 -2.70 -20.68
N ASN A 81 -11.45 -3.67 -20.85
CA ASN A 81 -10.94 -4.10 -22.15
C ASN A 81 -10.33 -2.92 -22.96
N GLU A 82 -9.70 -1.99 -22.26
CA GLU A 82 -9.02 -0.83 -22.83
C GLU A 82 -7.50 -1.02 -22.75
N ARG A 83 -6.77 -0.48 -23.72
CA ARG A 83 -5.31 -0.40 -23.65
C ARG A 83 -4.91 0.89 -22.94
N MET A 84 -4.09 0.77 -21.90
CA MET A 84 -3.47 1.94 -21.26
C MET A 84 -2.61 2.68 -22.28
N LYS A 85 -2.73 4.02 -22.33
CA LYS A 85 -1.90 4.87 -23.21
C LYS A 85 -0.45 4.87 -22.71
N ASP A 86 0.52 4.91 -23.61
CA ASP A 86 1.95 4.82 -23.28
C ASP A 86 2.42 5.95 -22.33
N SER A 87 1.80 7.14 -22.37
CA SER A 87 2.10 8.27 -21.48
C SER A 87 1.41 8.23 -20.12
N GLU A 88 0.44 7.33 -19.94
CA GLU A 88 -0.39 7.29 -18.73
C GLU A 88 0.38 6.82 -17.47
N PRO A 89 1.25 5.80 -17.54
CA PRO A 89 2.05 5.39 -16.39
C PRO A 89 2.91 6.50 -15.82
N GLU A 90 3.58 7.28 -16.69
CA GLU A 90 4.41 8.40 -16.26
C GLU A 90 3.61 9.54 -15.65
N LYS A 91 2.42 9.81 -16.19
CA LYS A 91 1.49 10.80 -15.63
C LYS A 91 1.06 10.40 -14.21
N LEU A 92 0.63 9.14 -14.01
CA LEU A 92 0.21 8.61 -12.73
C LEU A 92 1.32 8.67 -11.67
N LEU A 93 2.56 8.34 -12.06
CA LEU A 93 3.71 8.39 -11.16
C LEU A 93 4.06 9.83 -10.78
N ARG A 94 3.99 10.78 -11.70
CA ARG A 94 4.20 12.22 -11.41
C ARG A 94 3.14 12.80 -10.48
N GLU A 95 1.88 12.42 -10.64
CA GLU A 95 0.79 12.86 -9.77
C GLU A 95 0.94 12.39 -8.32
N GLN A 96 1.61 11.25 -8.11
CA GLN A 96 1.88 10.69 -6.80
C GLN A 96 3.26 11.05 -6.25
N GLN A 97 4.11 11.69 -7.07
CA GLN A 97 5.46 12.04 -6.69
C GLN A 97 5.48 12.74 -5.32
N ASP A 98 6.44 12.39 -4.46
CA ASP A 98 6.64 12.94 -3.13
C ASP A 98 5.55 12.61 -2.09
N ARG A 99 4.56 11.77 -2.41
CA ARG A 99 3.50 11.38 -1.47
C ARG A 99 3.33 9.88 -1.32
N LEU A 100 3.33 9.41 -0.08
CA LEU A 100 2.81 8.10 0.29
C LEU A 100 1.30 8.25 0.53
N VAL A 101 0.49 7.67 -0.33
CA VAL A 101 -0.97 7.70 -0.21
C VAL A 101 -1.46 6.45 0.51
N ILE A 102 -2.34 6.62 1.49
CA ILE A 102 -2.94 5.54 2.26
C ILE A 102 -4.47 5.70 2.21
N TRP A 103 -5.14 4.66 1.72
CA TRP A 103 -6.60 4.55 1.81
C TRP A 103 -6.94 3.81 3.08
N VAL A 104 -7.84 4.36 3.87
CA VAL A 104 -8.20 3.80 5.19
C VAL A 104 -9.70 3.58 5.25
N SER A 105 -10.10 2.41 5.72
CA SER A 105 -11.49 2.07 6.02
C SER A 105 -11.64 1.89 7.52
N LEU A 106 -12.40 2.78 8.14
CA LEU A 106 -12.59 2.84 9.59
C LEU A 106 -14.03 2.53 9.97
N ARG A 107 -14.21 1.86 11.11
CA ARG A 107 -15.51 1.60 11.70
C ARG A 107 -15.78 2.53 12.86
N GLY A 108 -17.01 3.00 12.99
CA GLY A 108 -17.39 3.89 14.07
C GLY A 108 -18.86 3.78 14.46
N PRO A 109 -19.23 4.40 15.60
CA PRO A 109 -20.57 4.28 16.17
C PRO A 109 -21.61 5.23 15.54
N ARG A 110 -21.16 6.25 14.81
CA ARG A 110 -22.03 7.31 14.26
C ARG A 110 -21.68 7.62 12.82
N GLU A 111 -22.61 8.14 12.08
CA GLU A 111 -22.48 8.50 10.67
C GLU A 111 -21.39 9.55 10.41
N ASP A 112 -21.18 10.49 11.33
CA ASP A 112 -20.27 11.62 11.21
C ASP A 112 -18.92 11.41 11.94
N PHE A 113 -18.66 10.22 12.49
CA PHE A 113 -17.52 9.95 13.37
C PHE A 113 -16.15 10.26 12.74
N ALA A 114 -16.06 10.13 11.41
CA ALA A 114 -14.81 10.29 10.71
C ALA A 114 -14.50 11.73 10.27
N ARG A 115 -15.47 12.65 10.40
CA ARG A 115 -15.42 14.01 9.81
C ARG A 115 -14.16 14.81 10.17
N PHE A 116 -13.66 14.68 11.40
CA PHE A 116 -12.59 15.49 11.94
C PHE A 116 -11.39 14.65 12.42
N LEU A 117 -11.22 13.45 11.90
CA LEU A 117 -10.10 12.60 12.26
C LEU A 117 -8.77 13.20 11.79
N VAL A 118 -7.76 13.02 12.62
CA VAL A 118 -6.40 13.53 12.43
C VAL A 118 -5.43 12.36 12.31
N PRO A 119 -4.93 12.06 11.09
CA PRO A 119 -3.95 10.99 10.91
C PRO A 119 -2.52 11.49 11.21
N ARG A 120 -1.66 10.58 11.71
CA ARG A 120 -0.21 10.78 11.91
C ARG A 120 0.53 9.50 11.57
N ILE A 121 1.71 9.61 10.98
CA ILE A 121 2.66 8.48 10.89
C ILE A 121 3.72 8.62 11.96
N LEU A 122 3.96 7.55 12.72
CA LEU A 122 5.06 7.44 13.66
C LEU A 122 6.16 6.59 13.00
N ALA A 123 7.35 7.18 12.81
CA ALA A 123 8.54 6.55 12.25
C ALA A 123 9.68 6.65 13.27
N GLY A 124 9.81 5.64 14.15
CA GLY A 124 10.66 5.75 15.35
C GLY A 124 10.13 6.85 16.26
N ASP A 125 11.00 7.82 16.57
CA ASP A 125 10.67 8.99 17.42
C ASP A 125 10.07 10.17 16.63
N LEU A 126 9.97 10.05 15.31
CA LEU A 126 9.42 11.08 14.45
C LEU A 126 7.91 10.92 14.27
N GLU A 127 7.15 11.97 14.54
CA GLU A 127 5.73 12.07 14.18
C GLU A 127 5.59 12.90 12.89
N ILE A 128 5.09 12.29 11.83
CA ILE A 128 4.98 12.86 10.49
C ILE A 128 3.55 13.33 10.26
N GLU A 129 3.41 14.58 9.88
CA GLU A 129 2.13 15.18 9.53
C GLU A 129 1.71 14.85 8.09
N PRO A 130 0.41 14.65 7.82
CA PRO A 130 -0.08 14.48 6.45
C PRO A 130 0.01 15.80 5.67
N THR A 131 0.35 15.69 4.39
CA THR A 131 0.24 16.81 3.43
C THR A 131 -1.15 16.90 2.82
N PHE A 132 -1.96 15.85 2.99
CA PHE A 132 -3.32 15.76 2.46
C PHE A 132 -4.17 14.88 3.36
N VAL A 133 -5.37 15.37 3.72
CA VAL A 133 -6.37 14.64 4.51
C VAL A 133 -7.73 14.77 3.84
N GLN A 134 -8.32 13.64 3.50
CA GLN A 134 -9.70 13.55 3.05
C GLN A 134 -10.44 12.55 3.94
N ASN A 135 -11.20 13.08 4.87
CA ASN A 135 -12.10 12.29 5.71
C ASN A 135 -13.49 12.19 5.06
N GLU A 136 -14.10 11.03 5.16
CA GLU A 136 -15.51 10.87 4.76
C GLU A 136 -16.40 11.62 5.75
N ARG A 137 -17.27 12.47 5.22
CA ARG A 137 -18.16 13.31 6.04
C ARG A 137 -19.38 12.55 6.55
N THR A 138 -19.82 11.56 5.78
CA THR A 138 -21.04 10.78 5.99
C THR A 138 -20.72 9.33 5.74
N ALA A 139 -20.44 8.60 6.81
CA ALA A 139 -20.06 7.19 6.74
C ALA A 139 -21.27 6.32 6.40
N MET A 140 -21.02 5.24 5.69
CA MET A 140 -22.06 4.31 5.26
C MET A 140 -22.44 3.37 6.40
N ARG A 141 -23.71 3.21 6.68
CA ARG A 141 -24.20 2.21 7.63
C ARG A 141 -23.94 0.80 7.10
N VAL A 142 -23.36 -0.06 7.94
CA VAL A 142 -23.08 -1.46 7.62
C VAL A 142 -23.82 -2.41 8.55
N GLU A 143 -23.79 -3.70 8.24
CA GLU A 143 -24.37 -4.74 9.10
C GLU A 143 -23.84 -4.67 10.53
N GLY A 144 -24.69 -4.96 11.51
CA GLY A 144 -24.32 -4.85 12.94
C GLY A 144 -24.48 -3.44 13.52
N GLY A 145 -25.04 -2.48 12.75
CA GLY A 145 -25.41 -1.15 13.25
C GLY A 145 -24.25 -0.15 13.38
N SER A 146 -23.04 -0.53 12.97
CA SER A 146 -21.89 0.37 12.87
C SER A 146 -21.86 1.12 11.55
N TYR A 147 -20.98 2.11 11.44
CA TYR A 147 -20.74 2.89 10.24
C TYR A 147 -19.35 2.65 9.71
N LEU A 148 -19.18 2.64 8.38
CA LEU A 148 -17.90 2.48 7.67
C LEU A 148 -17.57 3.77 6.94
N ALA A 149 -16.46 4.37 7.30
CA ALA A 149 -15.90 5.55 6.62
C ALA A 149 -14.69 5.18 5.78
N ARG A 150 -14.57 5.80 4.60
CA ARG A 150 -13.42 5.68 3.70
C ARG A 150 -12.68 7.00 3.67
N CYS A 151 -11.45 6.98 4.15
CA CYS A 151 -10.59 8.15 4.24
C CYS A 151 -9.36 7.99 3.35
N VAL A 152 -8.80 9.11 2.89
CA VAL A 152 -7.56 9.13 2.09
C VAL A 152 -6.58 10.10 2.73
N TYR A 153 -5.37 9.61 3.00
CA TYR A 153 -4.30 10.37 3.62
C TYR A 153 -3.05 10.36 2.75
N GLY A 154 -2.38 11.49 2.63
CA GLY A 154 -1.12 11.61 1.92
C GLY A 154 -0.03 12.11 2.85
N PHE A 155 1.12 11.44 2.88
CA PHE A 155 2.28 11.80 3.70
C PHE A 155 3.51 12.08 2.84
N PRO A 156 4.43 12.95 3.27
CA PRO A 156 5.65 13.26 2.52
C PRO A 156 6.60 12.05 2.51
N VAL A 157 6.92 11.50 1.33
CA VAL A 157 7.79 10.31 1.23
C VAL A 157 9.22 10.56 1.70
N LYS A 158 9.71 11.80 1.64
CA LYS A 158 11.07 12.15 2.09
C LYS A 158 11.32 11.92 3.59
N GLU A 159 10.25 11.85 4.37
CA GLU A 159 10.28 11.60 5.82
C GLU A 159 10.04 10.12 6.16
N VAL A 160 9.72 9.29 5.16
CA VAL A 160 9.41 7.87 5.32
C VAL A 160 10.43 7.03 4.56
N ALA A 161 11.23 6.26 5.28
CA ALA A 161 12.18 5.36 4.60
C ALA A 161 11.47 4.18 3.93
N PRO A 162 11.79 3.84 2.66
CA PRO A 162 11.07 2.82 1.88
C PRO A 162 11.06 1.42 2.50
N LYS A 163 12.03 1.12 3.36
CA LYS A 163 12.17 -0.19 4.02
C LYS A 163 11.84 -0.15 5.51
N SER A 164 11.24 0.94 5.98
CA SER A 164 10.92 1.10 7.40
C SER A 164 9.61 0.41 7.77
N ARG A 165 9.49 0.13 9.06
CA ARG A 165 8.23 -0.16 9.70
C ARG A 165 7.72 1.12 10.35
N VAL A 166 6.52 1.53 9.98
CA VAL A 166 5.89 2.75 10.49
C VAL A 166 4.53 2.42 11.10
N ILE A 167 4.01 3.32 11.92
CA ILE A 167 2.69 3.17 12.52
C ILE A 167 1.82 4.33 12.05
N LEU A 168 0.71 4.04 11.38
CA LEU A 168 -0.35 5.01 11.16
C LEU A 168 -1.24 5.04 12.39
N VAL A 169 -1.37 6.21 13.00
CA VAL A 169 -2.32 6.49 14.08
C VAL A 169 -3.36 7.46 13.55
N VAL A 170 -4.62 7.16 13.77
CA VAL A 170 -5.75 8.05 13.46
C VAL A 170 -6.37 8.47 14.79
N ARG A 171 -6.40 9.77 15.05
CA ARG A 171 -6.92 10.36 16.30
C ARG A 171 -8.21 11.13 16.06
N ASP A 172 -9.03 11.23 17.11
CA ASP A 172 -10.15 12.17 17.15
C ASP A 172 -9.65 13.60 17.41
N PRO A 173 -10.53 14.62 17.36
CA PRO A 173 -10.17 16.02 17.66
C PRO A 173 -9.64 16.23 19.09
N GLU A 174 -10.01 15.37 20.01
CA GLU A 174 -9.59 15.38 21.42
C GLU A 174 -8.21 14.72 21.61
N GLY A 175 -7.60 14.19 20.54
CA GLY A 175 -6.29 13.57 20.54
C GLY A 175 -6.27 12.10 20.97
N LYS A 176 -7.42 11.46 21.13
CA LYS A 176 -7.53 10.05 21.47
C LYS A 176 -7.34 9.18 20.22
N ASP A 177 -6.58 8.10 20.33
CA ASP A 177 -6.40 7.13 19.25
C ASP A 177 -7.72 6.41 18.95
N VAL A 178 -8.22 6.59 17.72
CA VAL A 178 -9.40 5.91 17.17
C VAL A 178 -8.98 4.60 16.51
N SER A 179 -7.87 4.63 15.77
CA SER A 179 -7.36 3.45 15.07
C SER A 179 -5.84 3.50 14.94
N ARG A 180 -5.21 2.29 14.92
CA ARG A 180 -3.75 2.16 14.83
C ARG A 180 -3.38 0.99 13.94
N PHE A 181 -2.42 1.21 13.02
CA PHE A 181 -1.94 0.20 12.08
C PHE A 181 -0.42 0.17 12.05
N THR A 182 0.16 -1.02 12.13
CA THR A 182 1.59 -1.21 11.87
C THR A 182 1.78 -1.56 10.40
N ILE A 183 2.53 -0.75 9.67
CA ILE A 183 2.80 -0.88 8.25
C ILE A 183 4.26 -1.27 8.07
N ASP A 184 4.52 -2.41 7.45
CA ASP A 184 5.86 -2.86 7.09
C ASP A 184 6.10 -2.59 5.60
N LEU A 185 6.71 -1.44 5.30
CA LEU A 185 6.98 -1.03 3.92
C LEU A 185 8.03 -1.93 3.23
N ALA A 186 8.85 -2.65 4.01
CA ALA A 186 9.82 -3.60 3.43
C ALA A 186 9.14 -4.81 2.78
N SER A 187 7.91 -5.14 3.17
CA SER A 187 7.14 -6.27 2.63
C SER A 187 6.27 -5.91 1.42
N MET A 188 6.23 -4.63 1.02
CA MET A 188 5.38 -4.11 -0.05
C MET A 188 6.21 -3.76 -1.29
N ARG A 189 5.62 -3.91 -2.50
CA ARG A 189 6.23 -3.45 -3.76
C ARG A 189 5.73 -2.09 -4.18
#